data_921004c4ca138b4dae10e35d4ec7a4fc
#
_entry.id   921004c4ca138b4dae10e35d4ec7a4fc
#
_cell.length_a   1.000
_cell.length_b   1.000
_cell.length_c   1.000
_cell.angle_alpha   90.00
_cell.angle_beta   90.00
_cell.angle_gamma   90.00
#
_symmetry.space_group_name_H-M   'P 1'
#
loop_
_entity.id
_entity.type
_entity.pdbx_description
1 polymer ?
#
loop_
_entity_poly.entity_id
_entity_poly.type
_entity_poly.pdbx_seq_one_letter_code
_entity_poly.pdbx_strand_id
1 'polypeptide(L)'
;MRDLLRQKLFEFENTFFSKVIRHALGMMIPFVLVAGVASAIRDLPIPAFQSLLQEPLQWLYLILNVVGGGFSAIFSLVLVITLAYCFAMEKNESFEYAMMYVIVSLGAFVSQLDWQDGKLNITGLGTEGCFCAIFVTYLVCMAYAALRKNKYITLQRYTAGVGGICAPAIQALLPMTLIIFTVGIVNCIVCAWFHVEALYEVMDYLMQRLFEIVSAHNSFLLGLIYIVAVQLLWFLGFHGSNVLNPVTQTVAFTDGASFFLKNFSDTFVSMGGSGTAICIWLALILFMRKKRNGKLAGVATIPVLFNMNEILTFGIPIILNPVLFLPFVMTPVVMYMISYIAVWLDIVP
;
A
#
# COMPACT_ATOMS: atom_id res chain seq x y z
N MET A 1 10.61 -30.08 -13.64
CA MET A 1 10.85 -28.63 -13.53
C MET A 1 9.55 -27.83 -13.35
N ARG A 2 8.52 -28.05 -14.18
CA ARG A 2 7.22 -27.31 -14.11
C ARG A 2 6.47 -27.58 -12.81
N ASP A 3 6.44 -28.82 -12.33
CA ASP A 3 5.75 -29.20 -11.09
C ASP A 3 6.49 -28.70 -9.85
N LEU A 4 7.84 -28.76 -9.85
CA LEU A 4 8.64 -28.21 -8.77
C LEU A 4 8.47 -26.67 -8.65
N LEU A 5 8.38 -25.98 -9.79
CA LEU A 5 8.11 -24.54 -9.81
C LEU A 5 6.73 -24.26 -9.23
N ARG A 6 5.69 -24.98 -9.66
CA ARG A 6 4.33 -24.86 -9.12
C ARG A 6 4.26 -25.12 -7.62
N GLN A 7 4.97 -26.12 -7.13
CA GLN A 7 5.03 -26.43 -5.71
C GLN A 7 5.68 -25.28 -4.92
N LYS A 8 6.84 -24.76 -5.36
CA LYS A 8 7.49 -23.61 -4.71
C LYS A 8 6.63 -22.35 -4.73
N LEU A 9 5.93 -22.10 -5.83
CA LEU A 9 5.01 -20.98 -5.95
C LEU A 9 3.83 -21.10 -4.96
N PHE A 10 3.28 -22.31 -4.84
CA PHE A 10 2.22 -22.58 -3.88
C PHE A 10 2.70 -22.49 -2.42
N GLU A 11 3.90 -22.95 -2.13
CA GLU A 11 4.52 -22.80 -0.82
C GLU A 11 4.71 -21.32 -0.45
N PHE A 12 5.20 -20.48 -1.37
CA PHE A 12 5.36 -19.03 -1.15
C PHE A 12 4.00 -18.34 -0.90
N GLU A 13 3.00 -18.67 -1.72
CA GLU A 13 1.64 -18.12 -1.57
C GLU A 13 1.05 -18.42 -0.19
N ASN A 14 1.39 -19.58 0.39
CA ASN A 14 0.89 -20.05 1.67
C ASN A 14 1.81 -19.71 2.85
N THR A 15 2.87 -18.93 2.65
CA THR A 15 3.70 -18.45 3.76
C THR A 15 2.88 -17.61 4.73
N PHE A 16 3.26 -17.65 6.00
CA PHE A 16 2.63 -16.84 7.04
C PHE A 16 2.61 -15.35 6.66
N PHE A 17 3.73 -14.83 6.16
CA PHE A 17 3.86 -13.44 5.70
C PHE A 17 2.85 -13.09 4.60
N SER A 18 2.78 -13.90 3.54
CA SER A 18 1.85 -13.67 2.42
C SER A 18 0.38 -13.71 2.86
N LYS A 19 0.02 -14.62 3.77
CA LYS A 19 -1.35 -14.70 4.31
C LYS A 19 -1.72 -13.46 5.10
N VAL A 20 -0.86 -13.05 6.03
CA VAL A 20 -1.09 -11.87 6.88
C VAL A 20 -1.30 -10.61 6.02
N ILE A 21 -0.41 -10.35 5.05
CA ILE A 21 -0.53 -9.17 4.18
C ILE A 21 -1.82 -9.22 3.36
N ARG A 22 -2.13 -10.34 2.71
CA ARG A 22 -3.34 -10.44 1.89
C ARG A 22 -4.63 -10.29 2.69
N HIS A 23 -4.69 -10.85 3.90
CA HIS A 23 -5.84 -10.68 4.77
C HIS A 23 -5.97 -9.23 5.24
N ALA A 24 -4.87 -8.58 5.63
CA ALA A 24 -4.87 -7.18 6.05
C ALA A 24 -5.36 -6.24 4.93
N LEU A 25 -4.82 -6.38 3.72
CA LEU A 25 -5.24 -5.59 2.56
C LEU A 25 -6.69 -5.89 2.16
N GLY A 26 -7.11 -7.15 2.27
CA GLY A 26 -8.51 -7.53 2.05
C GLY A 26 -9.48 -6.85 3.03
N MET A 27 -9.08 -6.67 4.29
CA MET A 27 -9.87 -5.94 5.29
C MET A 27 -9.95 -4.42 4.99
N MET A 28 -9.00 -3.88 4.24
CA MET A 28 -8.99 -2.46 3.84
C MET A 28 -9.93 -2.15 2.67
N ILE A 29 -10.45 -3.14 1.94
CA ILE A 29 -11.31 -2.94 0.75
C ILE A 29 -12.41 -1.89 0.99
N PRO A 30 -13.26 -1.99 2.03
CA PRO A 30 -14.35 -1.01 2.23
C PRO A 30 -13.81 0.40 2.49
N PHE A 31 -12.69 0.53 3.20
CA PHE A 31 -12.05 1.79 3.51
C PHE A 31 -11.55 2.49 2.23
N VAL A 32 -10.78 1.77 1.42
CA VAL A 32 -10.22 2.29 0.17
C VAL A 32 -11.30 2.59 -0.86
N LEU A 33 -12.35 1.78 -0.90
CA LEU A 33 -13.45 1.93 -1.85
C LEU A 33 -14.27 3.19 -1.58
N VAL A 34 -14.57 3.47 -0.32
CA VAL A 34 -15.29 4.70 0.07
C VAL A 34 -14.46 5.93 -0.29
N ALA A 35 -13.16 5.92 0.01
CA ALA A 35 -12.24 7.00 -0.36
C ALA A 35 -12.15 7.20 -1.88
N GLY A 36 -11.98 6.10 -2.62
CA GLY A 36 -11.86 6.13 -4.08
C GLY A 36 -13.14 6.66 -4.75
N VAL A 37 -14.31 6.20 -4.34
CA VAL A 37 -15.60 6.69 -4.86
C VAL A 37 -15.78 8.18 -4.56
N ALA A 38 -15.46 8.64 -3.36
CA ALA A 38 -15.55 10.06 -3.01
C ALA A 38 -14.62 10.91 -3.88
N SER A 39 -13.35 10.46 -4.08
CA SER A 39 -12.40 11.13 -4.96
C SER A 39 -12.87 11.11 -6.42
N ALA A 40 -13.36 9.99 -6.93
CA ALA A 40 -13.86 9.87 -8.30
C ALA A 40 -15.04 10.83 -8.57
N ILE A 41 -15.96 10.97 -7.63
CA ILE A 41 -17.07 11.93 -7.75
C ILE A 41 -16.54 13.36 -7.72
N ARG A 42 -15.63 13.68 -6.78
CA ARG A 42 -15.04 15.01 -6.66
C ARG A 42 -14.32 15.45 -7.94
N ASP A 43 -13.58 14.53 -8.54
CA ASP A 43 -12.67 14.82 -9.67
C ASP A 43 -13.29 14.50 -11.04
N LEU A 44 -14.63 14.29 -11.12
CA LEU A 44 -15.33 14.07 -12.39
C LEU A 44 -15.03 15.20 -13.38
N PRO A 45 -14.50 14.92 -14.58
CA PRO A 45 -14.10 15.95 -15.56
C PRO A 45 -15.29 16.52 -16.35
N ILE A 46 -16.34 16.91 -15.65
CA ILE A 46 -17.56 17.52 -16.23
C ILE A 46 -17.60 18.98 -15.78
N PRO A 47 -17.33 19.97 -16.68
CA PRO A 47 -17.23 21.39 -16.30
C PRO A 47 -18.46 21.91 -15.56
N ALA A 48 -19.67 21.55 -16.02
CA ALA A 48 -20.91 21.94 -15.36
C ALA A 48 -21.05 21.36 -13.95
N PHE A 49 -20.55 20.15 -13.71
CA PHE A 49 -20.55 19.54 -12.38
C PHE A 49 -19.49 20.18 -11.47
N GLN A 50 -18.32 20.49 -12.00
CA GLN A 50 -17.27 21.19 -11.23
C GLN A 50 -17.73 22.60 -10.80
N SER A 51 -18.43 23.35 -11.67
CA SER A 51 -18.99 24.64 -11.29
C SER A 51 -20.06 24.52 -10.21
N LEU A 52 -20.91 23.48 -10.26
CA LEU A 52 -21.88 23.20 -9.20
C LEU A 52 -21.22 22.84 -7.86
N LEU A 53 -20.10 22.12 -7.89
CA LEU A 53 -19.34 21.78 -6.67
C LEU A 53 -18.66 23.00 -6.04
N GLN A 54 -18.31 24.01 -6.84
CA GLN A 54 -17.74 25.26 -6.34
C GLN A 54 -18.83 26.18 -5.76
N GLU A 55 -19.95 26.32 -6.46
CA GLU A 55 -21.16 27.05 -6.04
C GLU A 55 -22.38 26.45 -6.77
N PRO A 56 -23.43 25.99 -6.14
CA PRO A 56 -23.86 26.11 -4.73
C PRO A 56 -23.58 24.89 -3.84
N LEU A 57 -22.86 23.83 -4.35
CA LEU A 57 -22.66 22.57 -3.63
C LEU A 57 -21.30 22.50 -2.92
N GLN A 58 -20.74 23.63 -2.47
CA GLN A 58 -19.44 23.67 -1.78
C GLN A 58 -19.38 22.73 -0.56
N TRP A 59 -20.51 22.58 0.16
CA TRP A 59 -20.58 21.62 1.27
C TRP A 59 -20.37 20.18 0.83
N LEU A 60 -20.85 19.79 -0.35
CA LEU A 60 -20.64 18.46 -0.90
C LEU A 60 -19.18 18.27 -1.31
N TYR A 61 -18.56 19.29 -1.94
CA TYR A 61 -17.12 19.28 -2.23
C TYR A 61 -16.29 19.06 -0.97
N LEU A 62 -16.60 19.76 0.12
CA LEU A 62 -15.89 19.61 1.40
C LEU A 62 -16.03 18.19 1.96
N ILE A 63 -17.22 17.59 1.92
CA ILE A 63 -17.43 16.20 2.36
C ILE A 63 -16.62 15.23 1.50
N LEU A 64 -16.70 15.35 0.16
CA LEU A 64 -15.97 14.49 -0.75
C LEU A 64 -14.45 14.63 -0.57
N ASN A 65 -13.97 15.83 -0.31
CA ASN A 65 -12.56 16.09 -0.05
C ASN A 65 -12.09 15.49 1.28
N VAL A 66 -12.87 15.63 2.35
CA VAL A 66 -12.56 15.03 3.65
C VAL A 66 -12.60 13.50 3.57
N VAL A 67 -13.60 12.93 2.91
CA VAL A 67 -13.70 11.46 2.77
C VAL A 67 -12.58 10.93 1.87
N GLY A 68 -12.39 11.49 0.67
CA GLY A 68 -11.37 11.03 -0.26
C GLY A 68 -9.94 11.31 0.25
N GLY A 69 -9.64 12.56 0.58
CA GLY A 69 -8.32 12.98 1.02
C GLY A 69 -7.99 12.53 2.45
N GLY A 70 -8.93 12.64 3.37
CA GLY A 70 -8.72 12.26 4.77
C GLY A 70 -8.47 10.76 4.95
N PHE A 71 -9.20 9.91 4.21
CA PHE A 71 -8.95 8.48 4.23
C PHE A 71 -7.56 8.14 3.65
N SER A 72 -7.16 8.80 2.57
CA SER A 72 -5.82 8.63 2.00
C SER A 72 -4.73 9.09 2.97
N ALA A 73 -4.97 10.15 3.73
CA ALA A 73 -4.03 10.70 4.70
C ALA A 73 -3.77 9.78 5.92
N ILE A 74 -4.65 8.82 6.21
CA ILE A 74 -4.48 7.85 7.31
C ILE A 74 -4.36 6.39 6.82
N PHE A 75 -4.08 6.20 5.53
CA PHE A 75 -4.03 4.87 4.92
C PHE A 75 -3.08 3.91 5.64
N SER A 76 -1.84 4.33 5.90
CA SER A 76 -0.83 3.50 6.57
C SER A 76 -1.19 3.22 8.03
N LEU A 77 -1.84 4.15 8.70
CA LEU A 77 -2.32 3.93 10.07
C LEU A 77 -3.35 2.79 10.12
N VAL A 78 -4.32 2.80 9.19
CA VAL A 78 -5.33 1.73 9.08
C VAL A 78 -4.68 0.42 8.69
N LEU A 79 -3.66 0.46 7.81
CA LEU A 79 -2.91 -0.72 7.42
C LEU A 79 -2.14 -1.35 8.59
N VAL A 80 -1.53 -0.54 9.46
CA VAL A 80 -0.87 -1.03 10.70
C VAL A 80 -1.87 -1.78 11.57
N ILE A 81 -3.07 -1.21 11.77
CA ILE A 81 -4.13 -1.83 12.59
C ILE A 81 -4.55 -3.19 12.00
N THR A 82 -4.87 -3.21 10.70
CA THR A 82 -5.35 -4.43 10.05
C THR A 82 -4.27 -5.49 9.96
N LEU A 83 -3.01 -5.09 9.72
CA LEU A 83 -1.87 -6.00 9.62
C LEU A 83 -1.55 -6.65 10.98
N ALA A 84 -1.48 -5.86 12.05
CA ALA A 84 -1.21 -6.35 13.39
C ALA A 84 -2.34 -7.28 13.89
N TYR A 85 -3.60 -6.92 13.60
CA TYR A 85 -4.74 -7.76 13.91
C TYR A 85 -4.70 -9.09 13.14
N CYS A 86 -4.48 -9.07 11.83
CA CYS A 86 -4.37 -10.28 11.01
C CYS A 86 -3.19 -11.15 11.44
N PHE A 87 -2.06 -10.55 11.81
CA PHE A 87 -0.92 -11.28 12.35
C PHE A 87 -1.28 -12.07 13.62
N ALA A 88 -1.99 -11.44 14.55
CA ALA A 88 -2.43 -12.07 15.78
C ALA A 88 -3.46 -13.20 15.49
N MET A 89 -4.40 -12.96 14.59
CA MET A 89 -5.41 -13.95 14.20
C MET A 89 -4.77 -15.18 13.53
N GLU A 90 -3.79 -15.00 12.65
CA GLU A 90 -3.03 -16.11 12.05
C GLU A 90 -2.17 -16.88 13.07
N LYS A 91 -1.88 -16.29 14.24
CA LYS A 91 -1.25 -16.94 15.38
C LYS A 91 -2.25 -17.62 16.33
N ASN A 92 -3.56 -17.56 16.02
CA ASN A 92 -4.65 -18.07 16.87
C ASN A 92 -4.69 -17.43 18.26
N GLU A 93 -4.36 -16.13 18.37
CA GLU A 93 -4.45 -15.38 19.61
C GLU A 93 -5.91 -15.04 19.95
N SER A 94 -6.23 -14.90 21.25
CA SER A 94 -7.54 -14.36 21.65
C SER A 94 -7.68 -12.90 21.27
N PHE A 95 -8.91 -12.40 21.23
CA PHE A 95 -9.21 -11.02 20.85
C PHE A 95 -8.45 -10.01 21.72
N GLU A 96 -8.38 -10.25 23.03
CA GLU A 96 -7.72 -9.37 23.99
C GLU A 96 -6.21 -9.24 23.70
N TYR A 97 -5.56 -10.36 23.38
CA TYR A 97 -4.16 -10.36 22.97
C TYR A 97 -3.96 -9.78 21.58
N ALA A 98 -4.88 -10.03 20.64
CA ALA A 98 -4.80 -9.42 19.31
C ALA A 98 -4.83 -7.89 19.37
N MET A 99 -5.64 -7.31 20.28
CA MET A 99 -5.65 -5.87 20.52
C MET A 99 -4.31 -5.36 21.08
N MET A 100 -3.57 -6.15 21.84
CA MET A 100 -2.23 -5.75 22.30
C MET A 100 -1.22 -5.71 21.15
N TYR A 101 -1.29 -6.64 20.18
CA TYR A 101 -0.49 -6.54 18.94
C TYR A 101 -0.76 -5.24 18.21
N VAL A 102 -2.02 -4.84 18.08
CA VAL A 102 -2.42 -3.58 17.44
C VAL A 102 -1.84 -2.37 18.17
N ILE A 103 -2.01 -2.29 19.50
CA ILE A 103 -1.55 -1.14 20.31
C ILE A 103 -0.02 -1.02 20.27
N VAL A 104 0.70 -2.15 20.42
CA VAL A 104 2.18 -2.16 20.35
C VAL A 104 2.67 -1.71 18.97
N SER A 105 2.02 -2.19 17.90
CA SER A 105 2.38 -1.82 16.52
C SER A 105 2.09 -0.35 16.23
N LEU A 106 0.96 0.18 16.70
CA LEU A 106 0.64 1.61 16.58
C LEU A 106 1.68 2.48 17.28
N GLY A 107 2.03 2.14 18.54
CA GLY A 107 3.04 2.89 19.27
C GLY A 107 4.40 2.88 18.58
N ALA A 108 4.82 1.72 18.06
CA ALA A 108 6.06 1.59 17.31
C ALA A 108 6.02 2.33 15.96
N PHE A 109 4.89 2.32 15.27
CA PHE A 109 4.73 3.04 14.00
C PHE A 109 4.76 4.56 14.20
N VAL A 110 4.07 5.07 15.22
CA VAL A 110 4.08 6.51 15.54
C VAL A 110 5.47 6.98 15.98
N SER A 111 6.28 6.13 16.64
CA SER A 111 7.65 6.50 17.04
C SER A 111 8.64 6.68 15.90
N GLN A 112 8.24 6.40 14.65
CA GLN A 112 9.05 6.62 13.44
C GLN A 112 8.68 7.89 12.67
N LEU A 113 7.59 8.54 13.08
CA LEU A 113 7.16 9.78 12.45
C LEU A 113 8.05 10.93 12.92
N ASP A 114 8.20 11.89 12.03
CA ASP A 114 8.96 13.09 12.30
C ASP A 114 8.22 14.04 13.25
N TRP A 115 8.99 14.70 14.12
CA TRP A 115 8.50 15.65 15.09
C TRP A 115 9.21 16.99 14.89
N GLN A 116 8.59 17.88 14.11
CA GLN A 116 9.13 19.20 13.79
C GLN A 116 8.33 20.32 14.47
N ASP A 117 9.01 21.31 15.03
CA ASP A 117 8.41 22.51 15.62
C ASP A 117 7.28 22.24 16.63
N GLY A 118 7.40 21.15 17.39
CA GLY A 118 6.38 20.74 18.35
C GLY A 118 5.13 20.12 17.75
N LYS A 119 5.17 19.77 16.46
CA LYS A 119 4.07 19.11 15.73
C LYS A 119 4.53 17.78 15.15
N LEU A 120 3.63 16.81 15.17
CA LEU A 120 3.83 15.54 14.49
C LEU A 120 3.55 15.72 12.99
N ASN A 121 4.52 15.35 12.16
CA ASN A 121 4.31 15.29 10.73
C ASN A 121 3.46 14.05 10.40
N ILE A 122 2.27 14.28 9.89
CA ILE A 122 1.29 13.21 9.61
C ILE A 122 1.42 12.61 8.20
N THR A 123 2.35 13.09 7.38
CA THR A 123 2.55 12.61 6.00
C THR A 123 2.79 11.10 5.96
N GLY A 124 3.62 10.59 6.87
CA GLY A 124 3.86 9.16 7.00
C GLY A 124 2.66 8.30 7.46
N LEU A 125 1.56 8.91 7.92
CA LEU A 125 0.31 8.18 8.19
C LEU A 125 -0.44 7.83 6.91
N GLY A 126 -0.20 8.57 5.82
CA GLY A 126 -0.80 8.37 4.51
C GLY A 126 -0.16 7.25 3.70
N THR A 127 -0.42 7.26 2.41
CA THR A 127 0.10 6.24 1.47
C THR A 127 1.62 6.20 1.37
N GLU A 128 2.32 7.28 1.69
CA GLU A 128 3.78 7.38 1.69
C GLU A 128 4.42 6.49 2.76
N GLY A 129 3.81 6.37 3.93
CA GLY A 129 4.26 5.49 5.00
C GLY A 129 3.95 3.99 4.81
N CYS A 130 3.34 3.60 3.70
CA CYS A 130 2.86 2.22 3.47
C CYS A 130 3.97 1.17 3.60
N PHE A 131 5.18 1.47 3.09
CA PHE A 131 6.34 0.58 3.22
C PHE A 131 6.70 0.33 4.69
N CYS A 132 6.85 1.41 5.47
CA CYS A 132 7.12 1.32 6.90
C CYS A 132 5.98 0.61 7.63
N ALA A 133 4.71 0.90 7.29
CA ALA A 133 3.55 0.24 7.86
C ALA A 133 3.64 -1.29 7.74
N ILE A 134 3.98 -1.81 6.57
CA ILE A 134 4.07 -3.27 6.36
C ILE A 134 5.28 -3.86 7.08
N PHE A 135 6.49 -3.35 6.80
CA PHE A 135 7.70 -3.98 7.32
C PHE A 135 7.87 -3.83 8.81
N VAL A 136 7.68 -2.62 9.32
CA VAL A 136 7.87 -2.38 10.75
C VAL A 136 6.79 -3.06 11.57
N THR A 137 5.52 -2.99 11.15
CA THR A 137 4.45 -3.69 11.87
C THR A 137 4.70 -5.20 11.90
N TYR A 138 5.12 -5.79 10.78
CA TYR A 138 5.42 -7.23 10.77
C TYR A 138 6.57 -7.59 11.71
N LEU A 139 7.67 -6.83 11.68
CA LEU A 139 8.81 -7.04 12.58
C LEU A 139 8.45 -6.82 14.04
N VAL A 140 7.68 -5.79 14.34
CA VAL A 140 7.15 -5.49 15.68
C VAL A 140 6.28 -6.63 16.20
N CYS A 141 5.37 -7.14 15.37
CA CYS A 141 4.53 -8.29 15.73
C CYS A 141 5.37 -9.55 16.00
N MET A 142 6.40 -9.79 15.20
CA MET A 142 7.35 -10.89 15.42
C MET A 142 8.10 -10.73 16.77
N ALA A 143 8.63 -9.54 17.03
CA ALA A 143 9.32 -9.22 18.27
C ALA A 143 8.39 -9.35 19.48
N TYR A 144 7.17 -8.80 19.40
CA TYR A 144 6.19 -8.90 20.47
C TYR A 144 5.80 -10.36 20.74
N ALA A 145 5.57 -11.17 19.70
CA ALA A 145 5.29 -12.60 19.83
C ALA A 145 6.45 -13.36 20.52
N ALA A 146 7.69 -12.96 20.24
CA ALA A 146 8.87 -13.55 20.87
C ALA A 146 9.00 -13.14 22.35
N LEU A 147 8.89 -11.84 22.65
CA LEU A 147 9.00 -11.31 24.01
C LEU A 147 7.88 -11.83 24.92
N ARG A 148 6.68 -12.04 24.38
CA ARG A 148 5.52 -12.54 25.10
C ARG A 148 5.70 -13.95 25.68
N LYS A 149 6.62 -14.74 25.12
CA LYS A 149 6.97 -16.07 25.64
C LYS A 149 7.77 -16.00 26.94
N ASN A 150 8.36 -14.85 27.26
CA ASN A 150 9.18 -14.68 28.45
C ASN A 150 8.35 -14.20 29.63
N LYS A 151 8.16 -15.08 30.62
CA LYS A 151 7.34 -14.83 31.79
C LYS A 151 7.83 -13.67 32.66
N TYR A 152 9.13 -13.37 32.66
CA TYR A 152 9.71 -12.26 33.43
C TYR A 152 9.41 -10.91 32.74
N ILE A 153 9.51 -10.84 31.42
CA ILE A 153 9.24 -9.61 30.66
C ILE A 153 7.75 -9.30 30.63
N THR A 154 6.87 -10.31 30.57
CA THR A 154 5.42 -10.12 30.56
C THR A 154 4.80 -9.89 31.94
N LEU A 155 5.56 -9.85 33.00
CA LEU A 155 5.04 -9.67 34.36
C LEU A 155 3.91 -10.67 34.70
N GLN A 156 3.93 -11.86 34.12
CA GLN A 156 2.86 -12.85 34.24
C GLN A 156 2.57 -13.24 35.66
N ARG A 157 3.59 -13.18 36.53
CA ARG A 157 3.47 -13.45 37.96
C ARG A 157 2.52 -12.47 38.69
N TYR A 158 2.44 -11.22 38.21
CA TYR A 158 1.63 -10.17 38.83
C TYR A 158 0.21 -10.10 38.24
N THR A 159 -0.05 -10.83 37.17
CA THR A 159 -1.37 -10.88 36.52
C THR A 159 -2.15 -12.15 36.83
N ALA A 160 -1.61 -13.02 37.70
CA ALA A 160 -2.29 -14.22 38.13
C ALA A 160 -3.57 -13.85 38.87
N GLY A 161 -4.74 -14.29 38.39
CA GLY A 161 -6.05 -13.97 38.96
C GLY A 161 -6.68 -12.65 38.49
N VAL A 162 -5.98 -11.86 37.67
CA VAL A 162 -6.56 -10.68 36.99
C VAL A 162 -7.32 -11.14 35.78
N GLY A 163 -8.61 -10.82 35.71
CA GLY A 163 -9.47 -11.24 34.60
C GLY A 163 -9.59 -10.21 33.46
N GLY A 164 -10.21 -10.65 32.36
CA GLY A 164 -10.56 -9.79 31.24
C GLY A 164 -9.36 -9.19 30.51
N ILE A 165 -9.52 -7.98 29.98
CA ILE A 165 -8.52 -7.28 29.17
C ILE A 165 -7.35 -6.74 30.00
N CYS A 166 -7.48 -6.61 31.32
CA CYS A 166 -6.46 -6.04 32.17
C CYS A 166 -5.18 -6.88 32.22
N ALA A 167 -5.29 -8.22 32.27
CA ALA A 167 -4.12 -9.09 32.29
C ALA A 167 -3.27 -8.97 31.00
N PRO A 168 -3.80 -9.08 29.80
CA PRO A 168 -3.07 -8.82 28.57
C PRO A 168 -2.44 -7.43 28.49
N ALA A 169 -3.14 -6.38 28.95
CA ALA A 169 -2.62 -5.02 28.94
C ALA A 169 -1.39 -4.84 29.84
N ILE A 170 -1.43 -5.35 31.08
CA ILE A 170 -0.28 -5.33 32.00
C ILE A 170 0.87 -6.17 31.43
N GLN A 171 0.58 -7.33 30.85
CA GLN A 171 1.59 -8.19 30.24
C GLN A 171 2.26 -7.56 29.02
N ALA A 172 1.59 -6.66 28.33
CA ALA A 172 2.13 -5.93 27.17
C ALA A 172 3.05 -4.76 27.58
N LEU A 173 2.99 -4.27 28.80
CA LEU A 173 3.66 -3.03 29.23
C LEU A 173 5.17 -3.03 28.94
N LEU A 174 5.93 -3.97 29.50
CA LEU A 174 7.37 -4.03 29.28
C LEU A 174 7.75 -4.41 27.86
N PRO A 175 7.14 -5.45 27.21
CA PRO A 175 7.39 -5.72 25.80
C PRO A 175 7.15 -4.50 24.90
N MET A 176 6.05 -3.78 25.10
CA MET A 176 5.71 -2.57 24.35
C MET A 176 6.78 -1.49 24.54
N THR A 177 7.16 -1.20 25.79
CA THR A 177 8.20 -0.21 26.07
C THR A 177 9.51 -0.57 25.38
N LEU A 178 9.98 -1.81 25.52
CA LEU A 178 11.22 -2.26 24.89
C LEU A 178 11.17 -2.13 23.36
N ILE A 179 10.06 -2.53 22.73
CA ILE A 179 9.90 -2.46 21.29
C ILE A 179 9.89 -1.02 20.81
N ILE A 180 9.08 -0.15 21.41
CA ILE A 180 8.97 1.26 21.00
C ILE A 180 10.31 1.97 21.10
N PHE A 181 11.03 1.84 22.21
CA PHE A 181 12.35 2.44 22.36
C PHE A 181 13.36 1.86 21.37
N THR A 182 13.34 0.54 21.14
CA THR A 182 14.23 -0.09 20.14
C THR A 182 13.94 0.43 18.74
N VAL A 183 12.68 0.50 18.33
CA VAL A 183 12.27 1.02 17.02
C VAL A 183 12.64 2.50 16.90
N GLY A 184 12.43 3.32 17.94
CA GLY A 184 12.83 4.72 17.95
C GLY A 184 14.34 4.90 17.81
N ILE A 185 15.15 4.11 18.51
CA ILE A 185 16.63 4.15 18.38
C ILE A 185 17.04 3.75 16.94
N VAL A 186 16.47 2.68 16.40
CA VAL A 186 16.76 2.24 15.03
C VAL A 186 16.36 3.33 14.02
N ASN A 187 15.20 3.96 14.22
CA ASN A 187 14.76 5.09 13.39
C ASN A 187 15.80 6.21 13.41
N CYS A 188 16.23 6.68 14.59
CA CYS A 188 17.25 7.73 14.70
C CYS A 188 18.56 7.37 13.99
N ILE A 189 19.04 6.12 14.14
CA ILE A 189 20.28 5.67 13.51
C ILE A 189 20.13 5.65 11.98
N VAL A 190 19.03 5.11 11.47
CA VAL A 190 18.77 4.99 10.03
C VAL A 190 18.58 6.36 9.40
N CYS A 191 17.79 7.25 10.03
CA CYS A 191 17.59 8.61 9.56
C CYS A 191 18.90 9.41 9.51
N ALA A 192 19.74 9.29 10.54
CA ALA A 192 21.05 9.92 10.55
C ALA A 192 21.98 9.37 9.44
N TRP A 193 21.90 8.08 9.13
CA TRP A 193 22.72 7.45 8.08
C TRP A 193 22.30 7.90 6.68
N PHE A 194 21.00 7.97 6.40
CA PHE A 194 20.48 8.39 5.10
C PHE A 194 20.26 9.89 4.95
N HIS A 195 20.47 10.68 6.01
CA HIS A 195 20.21 12.13 6.07
C HIS A 195 18.76 12.48 5.73
N VAL A 196 17.82 11.71 6.26
CA VAL A 196 16.36 11.91 6.13
C VAL A 196 15.73 12.19 7.50
N GLU A 197 14.53 12.75 7.53
CA GLU A 197 13.86 13.16 8.77
C GLU A 197 13.04 12.02 9.38
N ALA A 198 12.51 11.12 8.55
CA ALA A 198 11.70 10.00 8.97
C ALA A 198 12.01 8.72 8.18
N LEU A 199 11.73 7.56 8.79
CA LEU A 199 12.03 6.26 8.19
C LEU A 199 11.29 6.02 6.86
N TYR A 200 10.08 6.56 6.69
CA TYR A 200 9.34 6.40 5.43
C TYR A 200 10.04 7.10 4.25
N GLU A 201 10.80 8.16 4.48
CA GLU A 201 11.55 8.89 3.45
C GLU A 201 12.76 8.10 2.91
N VAL A 202 13.23 7.10 3.65
CA VAL A 202 14.35 6.24 3.17
C VAL A 202 13.99 5.55 1.86
N MET A 203 12.74 5.08 1.71
CA MET A 203 12.30 4.47 0.46
C MET A 203 12.30 5.48 -0.68
N ASP A 204 11.81 6.69 -0.43
CA ASP A 204 11.80 7.79 -1.39
C ASP A 204 13.22 8.14 -1.82
N TYR A 205 14.14 8.28 -0.87
CA TYR A 205 15.56 8.52 -1.12
C TYR A 205 16.19 7.43 -2.00
N LEU A 206 15.97 6.15 -1.68
CA LEU A 206 16.50 5.03 -2.45
C LEU A 206 15.92 5.01 -3.87
N MET A 207 14.63 5.24 -4.02
CA MET A 207 13.98 5.30 -5.33
C MET A 207 14.49 6.50 -6.15
N GLN A 208 14.60 7.69 -5.58
CA GLN A 208 15.17 8.85 -6.25
C GLN A 208 16.58 8.56 -6.77
N ARG A 209 17.46 8.00 -5.95
CA ARG A 209 18.82 7.65 -6.37
C ARG A 209 18.85 6.63 -7.51
N LEU A 210 17.99 5.63 -7.46
CA LEU A 210 17.88 4.65 -8.54
C LEU A 210 17.47 5.32 -9.87
N PHE A 211 16.46 6.20 -9.81
CA PHE A 211 15.94 6.87 -11.02
C PHE A 211 16.88 7.96 -11.54
N GLU A 212 17.63 8.67 -10.68
CA GLU A 212 18.69 9.62 -11.10
C GLU A 212 19.74 8.92 -11.97
N ILE A 213 20.18 7.72 -11.60
CA ILE A 213 21.17 6.94 -12.38
C ILE A 213 20.62 6.59 -13.76
N VAL A 214 19.33 6.29 -13.86
CA VAL A 214 18.67 5.85 -15.10
C VAL A 214 18.28 7.02 -16.00
N SER A 215 17.84 8.13 -15.40
CA SER A 215 17.35 9.31 -16.15
C SER A 215 18.39 9.93 -17.09
N ALA A 216 19.68 9.77 -16.76
CA ALA A 216 20.79 10.28 -17.58
C ALA A 216 20.93 9.61 -18.96
N HIS A 217 20.20 8.53 -19.25
CA HIS A 217 20.50 7.70 -20.41
C HIS A 217 19.41 7.67 -21.51
N ASN A 218 18.12 7.55 -21.17
CA ASN A 218 17.06 7.43 -22.18
C ASN A 218 15.66 7.54 -21.55
N SER A 219 14.78 8.39 -22.11
CA SER A 219 13.40 8.57 -21.63
C SER A 219 12.54 7.30 -21.77
N PHE A 220 12.74 6.51 -22.84
CA PHE A 220 12.06 5.21 -22.98
C PHE A 220 12.42 4.24 -21.86
N LEU A 221 13.71 4.10 -21.56
CA LEU A 221 14.18 3.20 -20.52
C LEU A 221 13.73 3.66 -19.14
N LEU A 222 13.72 4.97 -18.91
CA LEU A 222 13.23 5.57 -17.68
C LEU A 222 11.75 5.23 -17.43
N GLY A 223 10.89 5.45 -18.44
CA GLY A 223 9.47 5.11 -18.36
C GLY A 223 9.23 3.60 -18.19
N LEU A 224 10.00 2.76 -18.89
CA LEU A 224 9.91 1.31 -18.72
C LEU A 224 10.24 0.86 -17.29
N ILE A 225 11.31 1.38 -16.72
CA ILE A 225 11.71 1.07 -15.33
C ILE A 225 10.68 1.59 -14.35
N TYR A 226 10.12 2.79 -14.58
CA TYR A 226 9.04 3.33 -13.77
C TYR A 226 7.83 2.38 -13.76
N ILE A 227 7.35 1.96 -14.94
CA ILE A 227 6.22 1.03 -15.04
C ILE A 227 6.49 -0.27 -14.29
N VAL A 228 7.65 -0.88 -14.51
CA VAL A 228 8.03 -2.13 -13.82
C VAL A 228 8.08 -1.91 -12.31
N ALA A 229 8.69 -0.83 -11.84
CA ALA A 229 8.78 -0.51 -10.41
C ALA A 229 7.40 -0.31 -9.77
N VAL A 230 6.50 0.45 -10.43
CA VAL A 230 5.11 0.61 -9.98
C VAL A 230 4.41 -0.74 -9.82
N GLN A 231 4.53 -1.62 -10.82
CA GLN A 231 3.86 -2.93 -10.78
C GLN A 231 4.48 -3.87 -9.73
N LEU A 232 5.79 -3.84 -9.54
CA LEU A 232 6.46 -4.60 -8.49
C LEU A 232 6.02 -4.14 -7.10
N LEU A 233 5.95 -2.85 -6.87
CA LEU A 233 5.45 -2.30 -5.60
C LEU A 233 4.00 -2.72 -5.35
N TRP A 234 3.12 -2.58 -6.34
CA TRP A 234 1.73 -3.05 -6.24
C TRP A 234 1.63 -4.55 -5.98
N PHE A 235 2.47 -5.35 -6.61
CA PHE A 235 2.51 -6.80 -6.36
C PHE A 235 2.92 -7.13 -4.93
N LEU A 236 3.77 -6.33 -4.33
CA LEU A 236 4.18 -6.45 -2.91
C LEU A 236 3.13 -5.90 -1.93
N GLY A 237 2.07 -5.25 -2.43
CA GLY A 237 1.01 -4.66 -1.60
C GLY A 237 1.17 -3.18 -1.30
N PHE A 238 2.15 -2.51 -1.94
CA PHE A 238 2.36 -1.07 -1.81
C PHE A 238 1.60 -0.32 -2.92
N HIS A 239 1.15 0.88 -2.62
CA HIS A 239 0.57 1.76 -3.65
C HIS A 239 1.67 2.35 -4.52
N GLY A 240 2.10 1.61 -5.55
CA GLY A 240 3.32 1.87 -6.31
C GLY A 240 3.45 3.29 -6.87
N SER A 241 2.38 3.83 -7.47
CA SER A 241 2.40 5.20 -8.02
C SER A 241 2.54 6.29 -6.95
N ASN A 242 2.03 6.05 -5.73
CA ASN A 242 2.18 7.01 -4.64
C ASN A 242 3.57 6.94 -4.01
N VAL A 243 4.12 5.73 -3.82
CA VAL A 243 5.50 5.53 -3.35
C VAL A 243 6.53 6.16 -4.31
N LEU A 244 6.25 6.15 -5.62
CA LEU A 244 7.14 6.75 -6.62
C LEU A 244 6.78 8.22 -6.96
N ASN A 245 5.83 8.84 -6.27
CA ASN A 245 5.43 10.22 -6.52
C ASN A 245 6.58 11.24 -6.34
N PRO A 246 7.43 11.16 -5.28
CA PRO A 246 8.59 12.03 -5.14
C PRO A 246 9.56 11.94 -6.32
N VAL A 247 9.78 10.74 -6.86
CA VAL A 247 10.62 10.51 -8.04
C VAL A 247 10.08 11.24 -9.26
N THR A 248 8.76 11.17 -9.49
CA THR A 248 8.14 11.81 -10.66
C THR A 248 8.24 13.34 -10.61
N GLN A 249 8.25 13.92 -9.41
CA GLN A 249 8.43 15.36 -9.22
C GLN A 249 9.88 15.79 -9.45
N THR A 250 10.85 15.01 -9.01
CA THR A 250 12.28 15.32 -9.16
C THR A 250 12.74 15.20 -10.62
N VAL A 251 12.32 14.17 -11.32
CA VAL A 251 12.71 13.92 -12.73
C VAL A 251 11.97 14.84 -13.71
N ALA A 252 10.84 15.42 -13.30
CA ALA A 252 10.07 16.37 -14.12
C ALA A 252 10.87 17.64 -14.52
N PHE A 253 11.94 17.96 -13.81
CA PHE A 253 12.76 19.14 -14.08
C PHE A 253 13.86 18.95 -15.14
N THR A 254 14.09 17.73 -15.62
CA THR A 254 15.09 17.42 -16.63
C THR A 254 14.46 16.96 -17.95
N ASP A 255 14.43 17.83 -18.94
CA ASP A 255 14.30 17.55 -20.40
C ASP A 255 13.08 16.77 -20.91
N GLY A 256 11.86 17.05 -20.45
CA GLY A 256 10.63 16.47 -21.06
C GLY A 256 10.44 14.96 -20.83
N ALA A 257 11.41 14.27 -20.22
CA ALA A 257 11.32 12.85 -19.87
C ALA A 257 10.22 12.55 -18.83
N SER A 258 9.78 13.55 -18.09
CA SER A 258 8.67 13.49 -17.14
C SER A 258 7.34 13.06 -17.77
N PHE A 259 7.14 13.34 -19.07
CA PHE A 259 5.93 12.94 -19.78
C PHE A 259 5.72 11.42 -19.74
N PHE A 260 6.78 10.63 -19.89
CA PHE A 260 6.71 9.17 -19.94
C PHE A 260 6.59 8.49 -18.55
N LEU A 261 6.52 9.24 -17.48
CA LEU A 261 6.38 8.72 -16.12
C LEU A 261 4.90 8.57 -15.73
N LYS A 262 4.48 9.29 -14.69
CA LYS A 262 3.15 9.12 -14.09
C LYS A 262 2.02 9.46 -15.04
N ASN A 263 2.04 10.62 -15.68
CA ASN A 263 0.95 11.07 -16.54
C ASN A 263 0.72 10.12 -17.74
N PHE A 264 1.80 9.69 -18.38
CA PHE A 264 1.74 8.71 -19.45
C PHE A 264 1.23 7.35 -18.96
N SER A 265 1.75 6.91 -17.80
CA SER A 265 1.33 5.67 -17.16
C SER A 265 -0.16 5.66 -16.84
N ASP A 266 -0.66 6.72 -16.21
CA ASP A 266 -2.05 6.81 -15.77
C ASP A 266 -3.01 6.92 -16.96
N THR A 267 -2.58 7.56 -18.08
CA THR A 267 -3.41 7.77 -19.25
C THR A 267 -3.46 6.55 -20.18
N PHE A 268 -2.31 5.93 -20.46
CA PHE A 268 -2.20 4.93 -21.52
C PHE A 268 -1.90 3.53 -21.05
N VAL A 269 -1.35 3.36 -19.85
CA VAL A 269 -0.87 2.05 -19.37
C VAL A 269 -1.77 1.48 -18.29
N SER A 270 -2.10 2.28 -17.27
CA SER A 270 -2.82 1.83 -16.08
C SER A 270 -4.33 1.90 -16.23
N MET A 271 -4.87 1.50 -17.38
CA MET A 271 -6.31 1.49 -17.61
C MET A 271 -7.03 0.55 -16.62
N GLY A 272 -7.94 1.11 -15.86
CA GLY A 272 -8.65 0.40 -14.79
C GLY A 272 -7.82 0.23 -13.51
N GLY A 273 -6.67 0.91 -13.42
CA GLY A 273 -5.70 0.85 -12.33
C GLY A 273 -4.50 -0.05 -12.64
N SER A 274 -3.64 -0.25 -11.65
CA SER A 274 -2.39 -1.01 -11.79
C SER A 274 -2.63 -2.46 -12.26
N GLY A 275 -1.65 -3.01 -12.99
CA GLY A 275 -1.77 -4.31 -13.65
C GLY A 275 -2.65 -4.27 -14.90
N THR A 276 -3.01 -3.08 -15.41
CA THR A 276 -4.01 -2.89 -16.46
C THR A 276 -5.31 -3.64 -16.09
N ALA A 277 -5.84 -3.32 -14.91
CA ALA A 277 -6.92 -4.10 -14.27
C ALA A 277 -8.19 -4.21 -15.12
N ILE A 278 -8.40 -3.32 -16.10
CA ILE A 278 -9.50 -3.43 -17.06
C ILE A 278 -9.42 -4.74 -17.87
N CYS A 279 -8.22 -5.22 -18.20
CA CYS A 279 -8.04 -6.48 -18.92
C CYS A 279 -8.42 -7.69 -18.02
N ILE A 280 -8.05 -7.64 -16.75
CA ILE A 280 -8.42 -8.67 -15.76
C ILE A 280 -9.93 -8.67 -15.58
N TRP A 281 -10.52 -7.48 -15.39
CA TRP A 281 -11.97 -7.31 -15.24
C TRP A 281 -12.73 -7.87 -16.45
N LEU A 282 -12.30 -7.52 -17.66
CA LEU A 282 -12.92 -7.98 -18.91
C LEU A 282 -12.83 -9.51 -19.04
N ALA A 283 -11.65 -10.08 -18.77
CA ALA A 283 -11.47 -11.52 -18.79
C ALA A 283 -12.39 -12.25 -17.78
N LEU A 284 -12.57 -11.71 -16.59
CA LEU A 284 -13.47 -12.29 -15.57
C LEU A 284 -14.93 -12.17 -15.96
N ILE A 285 -15.36 -11.06 -16.53
CA ILE A 285 -16.74 -10.88 -17.02
C ILE A 285 -17.04 -11.83 -18.18
N LEU A 286 -16.12 -11.97 -19.13
CA LEU A 286 -16.33 -12.79 -20.30
C LEU A 286 -16.27 -14.30 -19.99
N PHE A 287 -15.28 -14.73 -19.21
CA PHE A 287 -14.98 -16.17 -19.05
C PHE A 287 -15.39 -16.75 -17.71
N MET A 288 -15.63 -15.93 -16.68
CA MET A 288 -15.91 -16.40 -15.32
C MET A 288 -17.21 -15.85 -14.71
N ARG A 289 -18.11 -15.29 -15.50
CA ARG A 289 -19.32 -14.59 -15.05
C ARG A 289 -20.18 -15.34 -14.02
N LYS A 290 -20.28 -16.65 -14.13
CA LYS A 290 -21.08 -17.50 -13.22
C LYS A 290 -20.30 -17.97 -11.97
N LYS A 291 -18.98 -17.78 -11.92
CA LYS A 291 -18.12 -18.19 -10.81
C LYS A 291 -17.97 -17.05 -9.79
N ARG A 292 -17.45 -17.37 -8.61
CA ARG A 292 -17.20 -16.40 -7.53
C ARG A 292 -16.43 -15.15 -8.02
N ASN A 293 -15.37 -15.35 -8.77
CA ASN A 293 -14.52 -14.24 -9.25
C ASN A 293 -15.24 -13.36 -10.29
N GLY A 294 -16.17 -13.93 -11.08
CA GLY A 294 -16.99 -13.15 -12.00
C GLY A 294 -18.04 -12.29 -11.27
N LYS A 295 -18.56 -12.75 -10.13
CA LYS A 295 -19.44 -11.93 -9.27
C LYS A 295 -18.67 -10.75 -8.67
N LEU A 296 -17.42 -10.99 -8.22
CA LEU A 296 -16.53 -9.95 -7.73
C LEU A 296 -16.21 -8.92 -8.82
N ALA A 297 -15.95 -9.36 -10.06
CA ALA A 297 -15.75 -8.47 -11.20
C ALA A 297 -16.99 -7.61 -11.49
N GLY A 298 -18.19 -8.13 -11.27
CA GLY A 298 -19.44 -7.36 -11.37
C GLY A 298 -19.48 -6.19 -10.36
N VAL A 299 -19.10 -6.44 -9.11
CA VAL A 299 -19.00 -5.39 -8.08
C VAL A 299 -17.88 -4.39 -8.40
N ALA A 300 -16.78 -4.86 -8.98
CA ALA A 300 -15.65 -4.04 -9.35
C ALA A 300 -15.87 -3.20 -10.64
N THR A 301 -16.99 -3.37 -11.35
CA THR A 301 -17.22 -2.71 -12.64
C THR A 301 -17.10 -1.20 -12.56
N ILE A 302 -17.83 -0.56 -11.66
CA ILE A 302 -17.79 0.90 -11.51
C ILE A 302 -16.41 1.36 -11.04
N PRO A 303 -15.81 0.81 -9.97
CA PRO A 303 -14.46 1.18 -9.55
C PRO A 303 -13.41 1.06 -10.66
N VAL A 304 -13.37 -0.03 -11.40
CA VAL A 304 -12.38 -0.24 -12.48
C VAL A 304 -12.52 0.80 -13.59
N LEU A 305 -13.74 1.21 -13.94
CA LEU A 305 -13.96 2.29 -14.91
C LEU A 305 -13.44 3.65 -14.41
N PHE A 306 -13.29 3.83 -13.11
CA PHE A 306 -12.68 5.01 -12.48
C PHE A 306 -11.23 4.78 -12.03
N ASN A 307 -10.52 3.86 -12.67
CA ASN A 307 -9.12 3.50 -12.38
C ASN A 307 -8.85 2.99 -10.95
N MET A 308 -9.86 2.44 -10.28
CA MET A 308 -9.74 1.84 -8.94
C MET A 308 -9.71 0.32 -9.06
N ASN A 309 -8.55 -0.27 -8.84
CA ASN A 309 -8.35 -1.71 -9.00
C ASN A 309 -8.35 -2.51 -7.68
N GLU A 310 -8.50 -1.87 -6.54
CA GLU A 310 -8.33 -2.46 -5.20
C GLU A 310 -9.27 -3.64 -4.96
N ILE A 311 -10.52 -3.55 -5.46
CA ILE A 311 -11.47 -4.68 -5.35
C ILE A 311 -10.93 -5.92 -6.07
N LEU A 312 -10.35 -5.76 -7.24
CA LEU A 312 -9.76 -6.86 -7.98
C LEU A 312 -8.46 -7.32 -7.34
N THR A 313 -7.58 -6.40 -7.01
CA THR A 313 -6.22 -6.68 -6.53
C THR A 313 -6.22 -7.33 -5.15
N PHE A 314 -7.13 -6.90 -4.27
CA PHE A 314 -7.26 -7.44 -2.91
C PHE A 314 -8.30 -8.57 -2.84
N GLY A 315 -9.39 -8.47 -3.58
CA GLY A 315 -10.48 -9.47 -3.57
C GLY A 315 -10.17 -10.74 -4.36
N ILE A 316 -9.39 -10.64 -5.43
CA ILE A 316 -8.69 -11.77 -6.07
C ILE A 316 -7.28 -11.73 -5.49
N PRO A 317 -6.74 -12.83 -4.94
CA PRO A 317 -5.41 -12.80 -4.34
C PRO A 317 -4.33 -12.60 -5.42
N ILE A 318 -4.20 -11.36 -5.93
CA ILE A 318 -3.17 -10.97 -6.90
C ILE A 318 -1.86 -10.66 -6.16
N ILE A 319 -1.96 -9.95 -5.04
CA ILE A 319 -0.81 -9.56 -4.22
C ILE A 319 -0.11 -10.81 -3.68
N LEU A 320 1.21 -10.82 -3.84
CA LEU A 320 2.09 -11.93 -3.44
C LEU A 320 1.65 -13.28 -4.02
N ASN A 321 0.92 -13.28 -5.14
CA ASN A 321 0.55 -14.48 -5.87
C ASN A 321 1.49 -14.69 -7.07
N PRO A 322 2.44 -15.61 -6.97
CA PRO A 322 3.45 -15.79 -8.01
C PRO A 322 2.88 -16.27 -9.35
N VAL A 323 1.70 -16.90 -9.35
CA VAL A 323 1.02 -17.34 -10.59
C VAL A 323 0.53 -16.13 -11.40
N LEU A 324 0.06 -15.09 -10.70
CA LEU A 324 -0.44 -13.87 -11.31
C LEU A 324 0.64 -12.79 -11.48
N PHE A 325 1.84 -13.00 -10.96
CA PHE A 325 2.97 -12.07 -11.06
C PHE A 325 3.29 -11.68 -12.49
N LEU A 326 3.53 -12.69 -13.33
CA LEU A 326 3.95 -12.45 -14.70
C LEU A 326 2.91 -11.66 -15.51
N PRO A 327 1.62 -12.06 -15.59
CA PRO A 327 0.63 -11.27 -16.31
C PRO A 327 0.41 -9.89 -15.68
N PHE A 328 0.47 -9.75 -14.36
CA PHE A 328 0.27 -8.48 -13.67
C PHE A 328 1.35 -7.45 -14.00
N VAL A 329 2.62 -7.88 -14.12
CA VAL A 329 3.74 -7.00 -14.45
C VAL A 329 3.87 -6.81 -15.97
N MET A 330 3.73 -7.88 -16.75
CA MET A 330 3.99 -7.82 -18.20
C MET A 330 2.90 -7.13 -19.01
N THR A 331 1.63 -7.18 -18.57
CA THR A 331 0.56 -6.50 -19.30
C THR A 331 0.79 -4.99 -19.37
N PRO A 332 1.07 -4.27 -18.28
CA PRO A 332 1.44 -2.86 -18.32
C PRO A 332 2.70 -2.57 -19.16
N VAL A 333 3.72 -3.45 -19.10
CA VAL A 333 4.92 -3.30 -19.94
C VAL A 333 4.58 -3.35 -21.43
N VAL A 334 3.75 -4.29 -21.86
CA VAL A 334 3.28 -4.39 -23.26
C VAL A 334 2.46 -3.15 -23.64
N MET A 335 1.56 -2.69 -22.77
CA MET A 335 0.78 -1.47 -22.99
C MET A 335 1.69 -0.24 -23.11
N TYR A 336 2.71 -0.12 -22.28
CA TYR A 336 3.71 0.94 -22.37
C TYR A 336 4.43 0.93 -23.72
N MET A 337 4.90 -0.23 -24.17
CA MET A 337 5.59 -0.37 -25.46
C MET A 337 4.69 0.05 -26.64
N ILE A 338 3.44 -0.42 -26.65
CA ILE A 338 2.47 -0.08 -27.70
C ILE A 338 2.21 1.43 -27.71
N SER A 339 1.94 2.02 -26.53
CA SER A 339 1.64 3.44 -26.40
C SER A 339 2.85 4.32 -26.74
N TYR A 340 4.05 3.91 -26.33
CA TYR A 340 5.28 4.62 -26.69
C TYR A 340 5.51 4.64 -28.21
N ILE A 341 5.32 3.50 -28.89
CA ILE A 341 5.42 3.40 -30.34
C ILE A 341 4.36 4.28 -31.02
N ALA A 342 3.13 4.32 -30.50
CA ALA A 342 2.06 5.15 -31.04
C ALA A 342 2.39 6.65 -30.96
N VAL A 343 2.99 7.12 -29.86
CA VAL A 343 3.48 8.50 -29.72
C VAL A 343 4.68 8.75 -30.63
N TRP A 344 5.62 7.81 -30.74
CA TRP A 344 6.79 7.94 -31.59
C TRP A 344 6.41 8.02 -33.12
N LEU A 345 5.30 7.38 -33.51
CA LEU A 345 4.76 7.41 -34.84
C LEU A 345 3.81 8.60 -35.10
N ASP A 346 3.69 9.55 -34.16
CA ASP A 346 2.75 10.68 -34.21
C ASP A 346 1.28 10.27 -34.44
N ILE A 347 0.89 9.04 -34.04
CA ILE A 347 -0.50 8.56 -34.10
C ILE A 347 -1.31 9.20 -32.95
N VAL A 348 -0.66 9.47 -31.84
CA VAL A 348 -1.22 10.16 -30.65
C VAL A 348 -0.39 11.43 -30.44
N PRO A 349 -1.05 12.61 -30.41
CA PRO A 349 -0.36 13.89 -30.24
C PRO A 349 0.26 14.07 -28.85
#